data_1bef31f7faa3f8c1eda90efd40465154
#
_entry.id   1bef31f7faa3f8c1eda90efd40465154
#
_cell.length_a   1.000
_cell.length_b   1.000
_cell.length_c   1.000
_cell.angle_alpha   90.00
_cell.angle_beta   90.00
_cell.angle_gamma   90.00
#
_symmetry.space_group_name_H-M   'P 1'
#
loop_
_entity.id
_entity.type
_entity.pdbx_description
1 polymer ?
#
loop_
_entity_poly.entity_id
_entity_poly.type
_entity_poly.pdbx_seq_one_letter_code
_entity_poly.pdbx_strand_id
1 'polypeptide(L)'
;MRSRQSNKDQRGLDAAGACSLAALLSVAFCILPAMATPSSNVESGAEQSQPSIHLDKKFKGNLPITELTEDEAILHALDRLGYGPRPGDVERVRRMGLEKWVDQQLHPDSIDDSALETRLEKYSTLNLSSKKLLDRYPPPEQAAKKEGVTKAEFKSEQQQKRRDAVEQVALTGNDNLDRAQQQLAKIQGPNRIIAELSMAKLDRAVYSQRQLEAVMEDFWFNHFNVFANKGADKWMVTSYVRDTIRPRTMGKFQDLLIATAKSPAMLFYLDNWLSADPIAYQRMQAEIAARRRRYQGIFVNGAPPQPGTFGGPPSGPTNRPAAQKNPDRGLNENYGREVMELHTLGVDGGYTQQDVIAMAEVLTGWTVHEPRKDPEFFFDDRIHVHGKEVVMGRTFNSGGIKDGEEALRMLANHPSTAKFISTEFARHFVSDNPPQTLIDRMAQNFQSTNGDIRSVLKTMIFSPEFWSREAYRAKVKRPFELVASTARALDADVPVTLPLTNWVGRMGEPFFLCQPPTGYSDKAETWVNTGALLSRLNFALTFAGGKLAGTNVNLAAVFGPEAGTDPHQALNRALEIFLDGQVAQTTRDTLEARLSDPQILQARLDDPVKQVNEGLIAGLVLGAPEFQRR
;
A
#
# COMPACT_ATOMS: atom_id res chain seq x y z
N MET A 1 -14.50 -55.96 -18.24
CA MET A 1 -15.14 -55.85 -16.91
C MET A 1 -14.06 -55.67 -15.85
N ARG A 2 -13.72 -54.43 -15.50
CA ARG A 2 -12.98 -53.96 -14.29
C ARG A 2 -12.58 -52.53 -14.52
N SER A 3 -13.42 -51.57 -14.13
CA SER A 3 -13.04 -50.17 -13.86
C SER A 3 -14.30 -49.37 -13.52
N ARG A 4 -14.79 -49.49 -12.30
CA ARG A 4 -15.76 -48.56 -11.70
C ARG A 4 -15.82 -48.80 -10.19
N GLN A 5 -14.76 -48.47 -9.47
CA GLN A 5 -14.80 -48.42 -8.00
C GLN A 5 -13.61 -47.56 -7.46
N SER A 6 -13.63 -46.25 -7.73
CA SER A 6 -12.65 -45.35 -7.13
C SER A 6 -13.10 -43.88 -7.15
N ASN A 7 -14.38 -43.63 -6.88
CA ASN A 7 -14.85 -42.22 -6.89
C ASN A 7 -15.98 -41.99 -5.85
N LYS A 8 -15.97 -42.71 -4.73
CA LYS A 8 -16.91 -42.47 -3.63
C LYS A 8 -16.28 -41.91 -2.35
N ASP A 9 -14.96 -42.03 -2.18
CA ASP A 9 -14.31 -41.60 -0.91
C ASP A 9 -13.82 -40.14 -0.88
N GLN A 10 -13.81 -39.46 -2.04
CA GLN A 10 -13.45 -38.02 -2.07
C GLN A 10 -14.62 -37.06 -1.78
N ARG A 11 -15.87 -37.55 -1.79
CA ARG A 11 -17.03 -36.68 -1.47
C ARG A 11 -17.36 -36.59 0.02
N GLY A 12 -16.74 -37.40 0.85
CA GLY A 12 -16.94 -37.40 2.31
C GLY A 12 -16.13 -36.39 3.08
N LEU A 13 -15.00 -35.94 2.51
CA LEU A 13 -14.11 -34.97 3.15
C LEU A 13 -14.52 -33.51 2.94
N ASP A 14 -15.24 -33.23 1.83
CA ASP A 14 -15.71 -31.86 1.55
C ASP A 14 -16.96 -31.47 2.36
N ALA A 15 -17.74 -32.42 2.83
CA ALA A 15 -18.96 -32.18 3.62
C ALA A 15 -18.63 -31.86 5.11
N ALA A 16 -17.56 -32.43 5.65
CA ALA A 16 -17.10 -32.12 7.02
C ALA A 16 -16.44 -30.73 7.13
N GLY A 17 -15.77 -30.27 6.06
CA GLY A 17 -15.20 -28.93 5.97
C GLY A 17 -16.27 -27.82 5.88
N ALA A 18 -17.38 -28.09 5.21
CA ALA A 18 -18.47 -27.12 5.03
C ALA A 18 -19.29 -26.90 6.32
N CYS A 19 -19.47 -27.92 7.16
CA CYS A 19 -20.17 -27.79 8.44
C CYS A 19 -19.34 -27.00 9.48
N SER A 20 -18.02 -27.14 9.47
CA SER A 20 -17.11 -26.39 10.35
C SER A 20 -17.06 -24.89 10.02
N LEU A 21 -17.19 -24.54 8.73
CA LEU A 21 -17.24 -23.14 8.30
C LEU A 21 -18.53 -22.44 8.74
N ALA A 22 -19.67 -23.15 8.77
CA ALA A 22 -20.95 -22.60 9.17
C ALA A 22 -21.02 -22.25 10.67
N ALA A 23 -20.32 -23.00 11.53
CA ALA A 23 -20.23 -22.72 12.95
C ALA A 23 -19.37 -21.49 13.27
N LEU A 24 -18.31 -21.24 12.46
CA LEU A 24 -17.45 -20.04 12.57
C LEU A 24 -18.14 -18.79 12.00
N LEU A 25 -19.04 -18.95 11.01
CA LEU A 25 -19.86 -17.87 10.47
C LEU A 25 -20.79 -17.23 11.51
N SER A 26 -21.27 -18.00 12.50
CA SER A 26 -22.12 -17.46 13.56
C SER A 26 -21.36 -16.52 14.51
N VAL A 27 -20.03 -16.62 14.67
CA VAL A 27 -19.22 -15.67 15.43
C VAL A 27 -19.12 -14.32 14.71
N ALA A 28 -18.91 -14.35 13.39
CA ALA A 28 -18.88 -13.12 12.60
C ALA A 28 -20.22 -12.37 12.60
N PHE A 29 -21.33 -13.11 12.63
CA PHE A 29 -22.69 -12.52 12.59
C PHE A 29 -23.10 -11.90 13.93
N CYS A 30 -22.68 -12.46 15.06
CA CYS A 30 -22.96 -11.90 16.41
C CYS A 30 -22.08 -10.67 16.73
N ILE A 31 -21.01 -10.45 15.98
CA ILE A 31 -20.07 -9.34 16.18
C ILE A 31 -20.44 -8.12 15.32
N LEU A 32 -21.29 -8.28 14.29
CA LEU A 32 -21.72 -7.21 13.37
C LEU A 32 -22.38 -5.98 14.03
N PRO A 33 -23.21 -6.10 15.11
CA PRO A 33 -23.83 -4.92 15.72
C PRO A 33 -22.83 -3.94 16.37
N ALA A 34 -21.65 -4.41 16.76
CA ALA A 34 -20.65 -3.58 17.43
C ALA A 34 -19.83 -2.68 16.49
N MET A 35 -19.97 -2.86 15.16
CA MET A 35 -19.31 -2.01 14.16
C MET A 35 -20.22 -0.92 13.58
N ALA A 36 -21.50 -0.88 13.94
CA ALA A 36 -22.39 0.21 13.56
C ALA A 36 -22.04 1.47 14.37
N THR A 37 -21.91 2.59 13.69
CA THR A 37 -21.70 3.90 14.31
C THR A 37 -22.82 4.20 15.30
N PRO A 38 -22.54 4.78 16.47
CA PRO A 38 -23.61 5.22 17.37
C PRO A 38 -24.40 6.37 16.72
N SER A 39 -25.63 6.11 16.34
CA SER A 39 -26.60 7.16 16.09
C SER A 39 -27.02 7.73 17.44
N SER A 40 -26.84 9.01 17.60
CA SER A 40 -27.32 9.78 18.76
C SER A 40 -28.85 9.73 18.86
N ASN A 41 -29.35 8.89 19.77
CA ASN A 41 -30.67 9.10 20.37
C ASN A 41 -30.52 8.94 21.87
N VAL A 42 -30.62 10.07 22.54
CA VAL A 42 -30.67 10.19 23.99
C VAL A 42 -32.08 9.84 24.43
N GLU A 43 -32.26 8.72 25.11
CA GLU A 43 -33.37 8.54 26.05
C GLU A 43 -32.82 8.35 27.45
N SER A 44 -33.31 9.23 28.32
CA SER A 44 -33.01 9.34 29.74
C SER A 44 -33.53 8.15 30.52
N GLY A 45 -32.70 7.57 31.38
CA GLY A 45 -33.22 6.79 32.50
C GLY A 45 -32.28 5.73 33.07
N ALA A 46 -31.80 5.97 34.25
CA ALA A 46 -31.13 5.11 35.24
C ALA A 46 -29.62 5.32 35.38
N GLU A 47 -29.28 6.12 36.39
CA GLU A 47 -27.95 6.17 37.02
C GLU A 47 -27.53 4.77 37.47
N GLN A 48 -26.67 4.12 36.75
CA GLN A 48 -25.79 3.08 37.28
C GLN A 48 -24.43 3.74 37.50
N SER A 49 -24.02 3.81 38.76
CA SER A 49 -22.73 4.30 39.18
C SER A 49 -21.59 3.57 38.45
N GLN A 50 -21.01 4.24 37.48
CA GLN A 50 -19.74 3.81 36.88
C GLN A 50 -18.64 3.93 37.95
N PRO A 51 -17.71 2.97 38.04
CA PRO A 51 -16.55 3.13 38.91
C PRO A 51 -15.78 4.37 38.45
N SER A 52 -15.59 5.31 39.38
CA SER A 52 -14.78 6.49 39.17
C SER A 52 -13.34 6.06 38.86
N ILE A 53 -12.94 6.10 37.61
CA ILE A 53 -11.56 5.89 37.18
C ILE A 53 -10.75 7.05 37.74
N HIS A 54 -9.94 6.79 38.77
CA HIS A 54 -8.94 7.72 39.26
C HIS A 54 -7.90 7.89 38.16
N LEU A 55 -7.94 9.01 37.43
CA LEU A 55 -6.89 9.46 36.56
C LEU A 55 -5.58 9.55 37.35
N ASP A 56 -4.63 8.68 37.02
CA ASP A 56 -3.33 8.71 37.67
C ASP A 56 -2.61 9.99 37.20
N LYS A 57 -2.43 10.96 38.09
CA LYS A 57 -1.87 12.29 37.85
C LYS A 57 -0.39 12.30 37.51
N LYS A 58 0.16 11.24 36.92
CA LYS A 58 1.60 11.06 36.71
C LYS A 58 2.07 11.04 35.26
N PHE A 59 1.28 11.53 34.30
CA PHE A 59 1.85 11.70 32.99
C PHE A 59 2.88 12.85 33.02
N LYS A 60 4.18 12.49 33.00
CA LYS A 60 5.28 13.44 32.98
C LYS A 60 5.63 13.78 31.54
N GLY A 61 5.12 14.88 31.00
CA GLY A 61 5.43 15.34 29.64
C GLY A 61 4.50 16.45 29.17
N ASN A 62 4.75 16.97 27.96
CA ASN A 62 3.96 18.04 27.34
C ASN A 62 2.85 17.52 26.43
N LEU A 63 2.66 16.20 26.32
CA LEU A 63 1.55 15.61 25.56
C LEU A 63 0.23 15.89 26.29
N PRO A 64 -0.80 16.41 25.62
CA PRO A 64 -2.05 16.84 26.24
C PRO A 64 -3.01 15.66 26.50
N ILE A 65 -2.54 14.65 27.22
CA ILE A 65 -3.29 13.43 27.54
C ILE A 65 -4.08 13.69 28.82
N THR A 66 -5.40 13.67 28.71
CA THR A 66 -6.31 13.95 29.82
C THR A 66 -7.33 12.86 30.07
N GLU A 67 -7.64 12.04 29.06
CA GLU A 67 -8.75 11.09 29.08
C GLU A 67 -8.29 9.63 28.99
N LEU A 68 -7.05 9.39 28.55
CA LEU A 68 -6.46 8.06 28.42
C LEU A 68 -5.55 7.78 29.63
N THR A 69 -5.51 6.52 30.04
CA THR A 69 -4.46 6.03 30.94
C THR A 69 -3.11 6.03 30.23
N GLU A 70 -2.01 5.88 30.96
CA GLU A 70 -0.67 5.79 30.36
C GLU A 70 -0.58 4.65 29.34
N ASP A 71 -1.11 3.47 29.68
CA ASP A 71 -1.07 2.31 28.80
C ASP A 71 -1.94 2.50 27.57
N GLU A 72 -3.14 3.03 27.72
CA GLU A 72 -4.01 3.39 26.59
C GLU A 72 -3.33 4.41 25.65
N ALA A 73 -2.66 5.41 26.21
CA ALA A 73 -1.95 6.40 25.43
C ALA A 73 -0.76 5.80 24.67
N ILE A 74 0.00 4.90 25.29
CA ILE A 74 1.10 4.18 24.62
C ILE A 74 0.56 3.29 23.51
N LEU A 75 -0.50 2.51 23.77
CA LEU A 75 -1.14 1.67 22.76
C LEU A 75 -1.69 2.50 21.61
N HIS A 76 -2.37 3.62 21.92
CA HIS A 76 -2.86 4.55 20.92
C HIS A 76 -1.73 5.06 20.01
N ALA A 77 -0.61 5.47 20.59
CA ALA A 77 0.54 5.91 19.82
C ALA A 77 1.13 4.80 18.93
N LEU A 78 1.31 3.59 19.47
CA LEU A 78 1.83 2.45 18.75
C LEU A 78 0.91 2.00 17.59
N ASP A 79 -0.41 2.10 17.79
CA ASP A 79 -1.40 1.76 16.76
C ASP A 79 -1.57 2.86 15.71
N ARG A 80 -1.47 4.15 16.10
CA ARG A 80 -1.73 5.29 15.19
C ARG A 80 -0.50 5.75 14.43
N LEU A 81 0.65 5.79 15.11
CA LEU A 81 1.92 6.22 14.54
C LEU A 81 2.77 5.05 14.06
N GLY A 82 2.21 3.83 14.11
CA GLY A 82 2.83 2.60 13.66
C GLY A 82 1.78 1.56 13.27
N TYR A 83 2.22 0.31 13.22
CA TYR A 83 1.38 -0.84 12.88
C TYR A 83 1.04 -1.70 14.10
N GLY A 84 0.91 -1.08 15.27
CA GLY A 84 0.58 -1.77 16.50
C GLY A 84 1.79 -2.30 17.27
N PRO A 85 1.60 -2.68 18.57
CA PRO A 85 2.67 -3.15 19.42
C PRO A 85 3.13 -4.58 19.05
N ARG A 86 4.40 -4.86 19.34
CA ARG A 86 4.92 -6.20 19.56
C ARG A 86 4.93 -6.52 21.06
N PRO A 87 5.04 -7.79 21.43
CA PRO A 87 5.30 -8.14 22.82
C PRO A 87 6.50 -7.35 23.38
N GLY A 88 6.30 -6.67 24.51
CA GLY A 88 7.30 -5.82 25.15
C GLY A 88 7.45 -4.40 24.63
N ASP A 89 6.75 -3.99 23.55
CA ASP A 89 6.81 -2.62 23.03
C ASP A 89 6.18 -1.62 24.01
N VAL A 90 5.07 -1.95 24.65
CA VAL A 90 4.41 -1.09 25.64
C VAL A 90 5.36 -0.78 26.80
N GLU A 91 6.00 -1.80 27.38
CA GLU A 91 6.96 -1.65 28.47
C GLU A 91 8.21 -0.89 28.03
N ARG A 92 8.64 -1.07 26.78
CA ARG A 92 9.77 -0.35 26.20
C ARG A 92 9.46 1.14 26.10
N VAL A 93 8.29 1.48 25.56
CA VAL A 93 7.85 2.89 25.43
C VAL A 93 7.60 3.52 26.80
N ARG A 94 6.98 2.81 27.74
CA ARG A 94 6.80 3.28 29.12
C ARG A 94 8.12 3.61 29.81
N ARG A 95 9.14 2.74 29.68
CA ARG A 95 10.48 2.99 30.23
C ARG A 95 11.21 4.14 29.56
N MET A 96 11.03 4.30 28.27
CA MET A 96 11.63 5.39 27.49
C MET A 96 10.95 6.74 27.76
N GLY A 97 9.66 6.73 27.99
CA GLY A 97 8.74 7.86 28.03
C GLY A 97 8.09 8.09 26.66
N LEU A 98 6.74 8.17 26.64
CA LEU A 98 5.95 8.27 25.41
C LEU A 98 6.33 9.48 24.56
N GLU A 99 6.50 10.66 25.17
CA GLU A 99 6.90 11.88 24.44
C GLU A 99 8.24 11.71 23.74
N LYS A 100 9.21 11.08 24.39
CA LYS A 100 10.53 10.79 23.80
C LYS A 100 10.42 9.80 22.64
N TRP A 101 9.57 8.78 22.76
CA TRP A 101 9.30 7.85 21.66
C TRP A 101 8.67 8.56 20.46
N VAL A 102 7.67 9.43 20.70
CA VAL A 102 7.05 10.26 19.65
C VAL A 102 8.09 11.15 18.96
N ASP A 103 8.96 11.81 19.75
CA ASP A 103 10.01 12.66 19.17
C ASP A 103 11.00 11.86 18.31
N GLN A 104 11.39 10.66 18.73
CA GLN A 104 12.21 9.76 17.91
C GLN A 104 11.50 9.38 16.60
N GLN A 105 10.20 9.04 16.65
CA GLN A 105 9.44 8.70 15.45
C GLN A 105 9.30 9.89 14.47
N LEU A 106 9.22 11.11 14.98
CA LEU A 106 9.26 12.33 14.16
C LEU A 106 10.64 12.60 13.55
N HIS A 107 11.72 11.97 14.06
CA HIS A 107 13.09 12.09 13.59
C HIS A 107 13.68 10.70 13.24
N PRO A 108 13.14 10.02 12.20
CA PRO A 108 13.47 8.63 11.89
C PRO A 108 14.97 8.40 11.64
N ASP A 109 15.69 9.40 11.14
CA ASP A 109 17.15 9.30 10.90
C ASP A 109 17.95 9.02 12.17
N SER A 110 17.39 9.35 13.35
CA SER A 110 17.99 9.07 14.65
C SER A 110 17.80 7.63 15.15
N ILE A 111 16.98 6.84 14.44
CA ILE A 111 16.62 5.46 14.81
C ILE A 111 17.46 4.49 13.98
N ASP A 112 18.16 3.57 14.65
CA ASP A 112 18.85 2.47 13.96
C ASP A 112 17.85 1.45 13.42
N ASP A 113 17.92 1.18 12.13
CA ASP A 113 17.07 0.22 11.41
C ASP A 113 17.89 -0.78 10.58
N SER A 114 19.18 -0.95 10.92
CA SER A 114 20.14 -1.79 10.21
C SER A 114 19.71 -3.26 10.11
N ALA A 115 19.00 -3.76 11.11
CA ALA A 115 18.43 -5.12 11.10
C ALA A 115 17.39 -5.29 9.98
N LEU A 116 16.55 -4.28 9.74
CA LEU A 116 15.63 -4.29 8.61
C LEU A 116 16.37 -4.20 7.28
N GLU A 117 17.36 -3.33 7.14
CA GLU A 117 18.11 -3.19 5.89
C GLU A 117 18.78 -4.52 5.51
N THR A 118 19.40 -5.23 6.47
CA THR A 118 19.92 -6.58 6.26
C THR A 118 18.84 -7.55 5.80
N ARG A 119 17.64 -7.48 6.40
CA ARG A 119 16.50 -8.32 6.00
C ARG A 119 16.05 -8.06 4.56
N LEU A 120 16.16 -6.83 4.08
CA LEU A 120 15.75 -6.41 2.73
C LEU A 120 16.75 -6.77 1.64
N GLU A 121 18.02 -7.08 1.96
CA GLU A 121 19.06 -7.46 0.98
C GLU A 121 18.67 -8.69 0.13
N LYS A 122 17.81 -9.56 0.66
CA LYS A 122 17.26 -10.70 -0.09
C LYS A 122 16.44 -10.32 -1.33
N TYR A 123 15.97 -9.07 -1.43
CA TYR A 123 15.15 -8.59 -2.53
C TYR A 123 15.99 -7.91 -3.61
N SER A 124 16.38 -8.67 -4.60
CA SER A 124 17.36 -8.28 -5.62
C SER A 124 16.91 -7.15 -6.55
N THR A 125 15.60 -6.84 -6.59
CA THR A 125 15.03 -5.81 -7.47
C THR A 125 15.00 -4.43 -6.84
N LEU A 126 15.05 -4.32 -5.50
CA LEU A 126 14.84 -3.06 -4.79
C LEU A 126 15.89 -1.98 -5.11
N ASN A 127 17.16 -2.39 -5.32
CA ASN A 127 18.27 -1.49 -5.55
C ASN A 127 18.60 -1.28 -7.04
N LEU A 128 17.77 -1.84 -7.95
CA LEU A 128 17.96 -1.66 -9.38
C LEU A 128 17.30 -0.37 -9.88
N SER A 129 17.93 0.32 -10.83
CA SER A 129 17.29 1.40 -11.57
C SER A 129 16.22 0.84 -12.51
N SER A 130 15.27 1.67 -12.94
CA SER A 130 14.21 1.29 -13.87
C SER A 130 14.79 0.68 -15.16
N LYS A 131 15.88 1.23 -15.69
CA LYS A 131 16.62 0.68 -16.82
C LYS A 131 17.13 -0.73 -16.55
N LYS A 132 17.84 -0.94 -15.42
CA LYS A 132 18.35 -2.27 -15.05
C LYS A 132 17.21 -3.28 -14.82
N LEU A 133 16.06 -2.82 -14.31
CA LEU A 133 14.87 -3.67 -14.19
C LEU A 133 14.31 -4.07 -15.55
N LEU A 134 14.25 -3.14 -16.53
CA LEU A 134 13.85 -3.44 -17.91
C LEU A 134 14.82 -4.40 -18.60
N ASP A 135 16.11 -4.22 -18.42
CA ASP A 135 17.14 -5.09 -19.01
C ASP A 135 17.07 -6.52 -18.43
N ARG A 136 16.88 -6.64 -17.11
CA ARG A 136 16.85 -7.94 -16.39
C ARG A 136 15.50 -8.65 -16.52
N TYR A 137 14.42 -7.91 -16.58
CA TYR A 137 13.05 -8.42 -16.65
C TYR A 137 12.28 -7.76 -17.81
N PRO A 138 12.70 -7.97 -19.07
CA PRO A 138 12.09 -7.30 -20.19
C PRO A 138 10.62 -7.69 -20.35
N PRO A 139 9.80 -6.83 -20.99
CA PRO A 139 8.44 -7.20 -21.39
C PRO A 139 8.46 -8.50 -22.22
N PRO A 140 7.49 -9.41 -22.05
CA PRO A 140 7.48 -10.73 -22.70
C PRO A 140 7.66 -10.68 -24.23
N GLU A 141 7.15 -9.64 -24.88
CA GLU A 141 7.30 -9.45 -26.34
C GLU A 141 8.72 -9.06 -26.74
N GLN A 142 9.38 -8.25 -25.92
CA GLN A 142 10.78 -7.87 -26.16
C GLN A 142 11.72 -9.03 -25.86
N ALA A 143 11.41 -9.79 -24.78
CA ALA A 143 12.16 -10.99 -24.44
C ALA A 143 12.09 -12.05 -25.55
N ALA A 144 10.89 -12.39 -26.04
CA ALA A 144 10.68 -13.32 -27.14
C ALA A 144 11.43 -12.89 -28.41
N LYS A 145 11.36 -11.58 -28.75
CA LYS A 145 12.07 -11.03 -29.90
C LYS A 145 13.60 -11.12 -29.75
N LYS A 146 14.11 -10.88 -28.54
CA LYS A 146 15.55 -10.96 -28.25
C LYS A 146 16.07 -12.40 -28.35
N GLU A 147 15.25 -13.37 -27.94
CA GLU A 147 15.56 -14.81 -28.03
C GLU A 147 15.27 -15.41 -29.43
N GLY A 148 14.68 -14.65 -30.36
CA GLY A 148 14.38 -15.09 -31.71
C GLY A 148 13.23 -16.11 -31.80
N VAL A 149 12.38 -16.18 -30.75
CA VAL A 149 11.27 -17.14 -30.63
C VAL A 149 9.91 -16.44 -30.73
N THR A 150 8.86 -17.20 -31.01
CA THR A 150 7.50 -16.68 -30.98
C THR A 150 7.04 -16.41 -29.55
N LYS A 151 6.02 -15.55 -29.37
CA LYS A 151 5.41 -15.28 -28.07
C LYS A 151 4.85 -16.56 -27.40
N ALA A 152 4.37 -17.51 -28.19
CA ALA A 152 3.84 -18.79 -27.70
C ALA A 152 4.97 -19.69 -27.17
N GLU A 153 6.04 -19.85 -27.93
CA GLU A 153 7.23 -20.61 -27.52
C GLU A 153 7.86 -20.01 -26.26
N PHE A 154 8.05 -18.69 -26.22
CA PHE A 154 8.54 -17.99 -25.04
C PHE A 154 7.67 -18.24 -23.80
N LYS A 155 6.33 -18.21 -23.95
CA LYS A 155 5.40 -18.50 -22.85
C LYS A 155 5.55 -19.94 -22.36
N SER A 156 5.70 -20.91 -23.28
CA SER A 156 5.93 -22.32 -22.94
C SER A 156 7.23 -22.50 -22.17
N GLU A 157 8.30 -21.91 -22.65
CA GLU A 157 9.62 -21.95 -22.00
C GLU A 157 9.58 -21.31 -20.59
N GLN A 158 8.90 -20.17 -20.44
CA GLN A 158 8.71 -19.55 -19.13
C GLN A 158 7.90 -20.44 -18.17
N GLN A 159 6.92 -21.21 -18.67
CA GLN A 159 6.21 -22.18 -17.85
C GLN A 159 7.14 -23.32 -17.39
N GLN A 160 8.01 -23.80 -18.28
CA GLN A 160 8.98 -24.84 -17.91
C GLN A 160 9.98 -24.28 -16.88
N LYS A 161 10.58 -23.11 -17.11
CA LYS A 161 11.48 -22.44 -16.15
C LYS A 161 10.84 -22.26 -14.77
N ARG A 162 9.51 -22.01 -14.70
CA ARG A 162 8.78 -21.96 -13.44
C ARG A 162 8.69 -23.31 -12.73
N ARG A 163 8.50 -24.38 -13.47
CA ARG A 163 8.49 -25.75 -12.90
C ARG A 163 9.86 -26.09 -12.36
N ASP A 164 10.89 -25.91 -13.17
CA ASP A 164 12.28 -26.19 -12.79
C ASP A 164 12.70 -25.37 -11.56
N ALA A 165 12.31 -24.09 -11.50
CA ALA A 165 12.59 -23.24 -10.34
C ALA A 165 11.92 -23.73 -9.06
N VAL A 166 10.71 -24.32 -9.15
CA VAL A 166 10.02 -24.92 -8.00
C VAL A 166 10.71 -26.20 -7.55
N GLU A 167 11.18 -27.03 -8.50
CA GLU A 167 11.94 -28.25 -8.23
C GLU A 167 13.30 -27.97 -7.60
N GLN A 168 13.92 -26.83 -7.93
CA GLN A 168 15.21 -26.40 -7.37
C GLN A 168 15.10 -25.75 -5.98
N VAL A 169 13.90 -25.50 -5.46
CA VAL A 169 13.74 -25.01 -4.10
C VAL A 169 14.27 -26.04 -3.11
N ALA A 170 15.31 -25.65 -2.35
CA ALA A 170 15.83 -26.48 -1.29
C ALA A 170 14.74 -26.73 -0.24
N LEU A 171 14.49 -28.00 0.06
CA LEU A 171 13.56 -28.38 1.11
C LEU A 171 14.27 -28.29 2.46
N THR A 172 13.67 -27.52 3.37
CA THR A 172 14.22 -27.26 4.71
C THR A 172 13.68 -28.22 5.76
N GLY A 173 12.70 -29.06 5.37
CA GLY A 173 11.93 -29.90 6.30
C GLY A 173 10.85 -29.13 7.05
N ASN A 174 10.67 -27.84 6.75
CA ASN A 174 9.59 -27.01 7.24
C ASN A 174 8.56 -26.79 6.13
N ASP A 175 7.47 -27.56 6.14
CA ASP A 175 6.43 -27.54 5.11
C ASP A 175 5.87 -26.14 4.82
N ASN A 176 5.77 -25.29 5.84
CA ASN A 176 5.24 -23.94 5.67
C ASN A 176 6.24 -23.04 4.93
N LEU A 177 7.52 -23.11 5.28
CA LEU A 177 8.59 -22.35 4.63
C LEU A 177 8.80 -22.84 3.20
N ASP A 178 8.86 -24.14 3.00
CA ASP A 178 9.07 -24.77 1.69
C ASP A 178 7.95 -24.38 0.71
N ARG A 179 6.70 -24.42 1.17
CA ARG A 179 5.54 -23.96 0.37
C ARG A 179 5.62 -22.47 -0.01
N ALA A 180 6.05 -21.60 0.91
CA ALA A 180 6.19 -20.18 0.63
C ALA A 180 7.32 -19.89 -0.37
N GLN A 181 8.47 -20.59 -0.23
CA GLN A 181 9.59 -20.49 -1.16
C GLN A 181 9.20 -20.99 -2.56
N GLN A 182 8.46 -22.10 -2.65
CA GLN A 182 7.91 -22.59 -3.91
C GLN A 182 6.92 -21.60 -4.56
N GLN A 183 6.07 -20.94 -3.75
CA GLN A 183 5.20 -19.87 -4.27
C GLN A 183 6.02 -18.72 -4.85
N LEU A 184 7.07 -18.29 -4.17
CA LEU A 184 7.95 -17.23 -4.63
C LEU A 184 8.72 -17.63 -5.91
N ALA A 185 9.19 -18.86 -5.99
CA ALA A 185 9.89 -19.39 -7.17
C ALA A 185 9.01 -19.40 -8.44
N LYS A 186 7.69 -19.51 -8.29
CA LYS A 186 6.72 -19.39 -9.41
C LYS A 186 6.63 -17.99 -9.98
N ILE A 187 7.04 -16.95 -9.22
CA ILE A 187 6.97 -15.55 -9.65
C ILE A 187 8.26 -15.20 -10.40
N GLN A 188 8.17 -15.20 -11.71
CA GLN A 188 9.29 -14.89 -12.60
C GLN A 188 8.97 -13.69 -13.51
N GLY A 189 10.00 -13.19 -14.18
CA GLY A 189 9.88 -12.07 -15.08
C GLY A 189 9.45 -10.78 -14.38
N PRO A 190 8.77 -9.85 -15.08
CA PRO A 190 8.42 -8.53 -14.54
C PRO A 190 7.55 -8.56 -13.26
N ASN A 191 6.80 -9.62 -13.01
CA ASN A 191 5.99 -9.73 -11.80
C ASN A 191 6.83 -9.87 -10.52
N ARG A 192 8.09 -10.30 -10.65
CA ARG A 192 9.05 -10.36 -9.54
C ARG A 192 9.28 -8.99 -8.92
N ILE A 193 9.30 -7.93 -9.74
CA ILE A 193 9.50 -6.55 -9.29
C ILE A 193 8.44 -6.15 -8.27
N ILE A 194 7.16 -6.34 -8.63
CA ILE A 194 6.04 -5.96 -7.76
C ILE A 194 5.97 -6.87 -6.53
N ALA A 195 6.25 -8.16 -6.68
CA ALA A 195 6.25 -9.09 -5.56
C ALA A 195 7.32 -8.72 -4.52
N GLU A 196 8.57 -8.46 -4.93
CA GLU A 196 9.63 -8.07 -4.02
C GLU A 196 9.38 -6.71 -3.38
N LEU A 197 8.85 -5.73 -4.14
CA LEU A 197 8.48 -4.43 -3.59
C LEU A 197 7.34 -4.55 -2.55
N SER A 198 6.34 -5.40 -2.83
CA SER A 198 5.23 -5.67 -1.89
C SER A 198 5.70 -6.37 -0.62
N MET A 199 6.59 -7.35 -0.76
CA MET A 199 7.20 -8.03 0.39
C MET A 199 8.03 -7.07 1.22
N ALA A 200 8.83 -6.20 0.60
CA ALA A 200 9.62 -5.19 1.29
C ALA A 200 8.76 -4.17 2.04
N LYS A 201 7.63 -3.75 1.46
CA LYS A 201 6.67 -2.86 2.14
C LYS A 201 6.13 -3.51 3.42
N LEU A 202 5.77 -4.79 3.35
CA LEU A 202 5.29 -5.52 4.52
C LEU A 202 6.41 -5.76 5.54
N ASP A 203 7.62 -6.13 5.09
CA ASP A 203 8.77 -6.27 6.00
C ASP A 203 9.06 -4.95 6.75
N ARG A 204 8.92 -3.78 6.11
CA ARG A 204 9.05 -2.47 6.78
C ARG A 204 7.98 -2.27 7.84
N ALA A 205 6.73 -2.53 7.52
CA ALA A 205 5.63 -2.38 8.48
C ALA A 205 5.79 -3.28 9.70
N VAL A 206 6.27 -4.51 9.49
CA VAL A 206 6.42 -5.50 10.57
C VAL A 206 7.69 -5.28 11.37
N TYR A 207 8.84 -5.02 10.73
CA TYR A 207 10.17 -5.12 11.38
C TYR A 207 10.88 -3.78 11.61
N SER A 208 10.51 -2.71 10.90
CA SER A 208 11.14 -1.40 11.10
C SER A 208 10.95 -0.87 12.51
N GLN A 209 11.99 -0.25 13.06
CA GLN A 209 11.90 0.58 14.26
C GLN A 209 11.41 2.01 13.93
N ARG A 210 11.50 2.43 12.66
CA ARG A 210 11.03 3.71 12.11
C ARG A 210 9.56 3.58 11.69
N GLN A 211 8.68 3.30 12.65
CA GLN A 211 7.28 2.96 12.38
C GLN A 211 6.51 4.09 11.70
N LEU A 212 6.64 5.33 12.20
CA LEU A 212 5.95 6.47 11.61
C LEU A 212 6.44 6.76 10.18
N GLU A 213 7.72 6.58 9.87
CA GLU A 213 8.23 6.71 8.51
C GLU A 213 7.58 5.67 7.57
N ALA A 214 7.41 4.42 8.02
CA ALA A 214 6.75 3.38 7.24
C ALA A 214 5.26 3.68 7.02
N VAL A 215 4.55 4.23 8.01
CA VAL A 215 3.17 4.71 7.87
C VAL A 215 3.09 5.86 6.88
N MET A 216 4.01 6.83 6.96
CA MET A 216 4.04 8.00 6.07
C MET A 216 4.43 7.63 4.63
N GLU A 217 5.29 6.61 4.43
CA GLU A 217 5.57 6.07 3.10
C GLU A 217 4.29 5.50 2.46
N ASP A 218 3.50 4.73 3.22
CA ASP A 218 2.23 4.19 2.76
C ASP A 218 1.21 5.29 2.47
N PHE A 219 1.07 6.26 3.39
CA PHE A 219 0.18 7.40 3.23
C PHE A 219 0.49 8.20 1.95
N TRP A 220 1.74 8.60 1.74
CA TRP A 220 2.13 9.39 0.58
C TRP A 220 2.09 8.61 -0.72
N PHE A 221 2.42 7.31 -0.70
CA PHE A 221 2.21 6.48 -1.88
C PHE A 221 0.72 6.37 -2.25
N ASN A 222 -0.16 6.30 -1.25
CA ASN A 222 -1.61 6.25 -1.48
C ASN A 222 -2.15 7.59 -2.00
N HIS A 223 -1.68 8.72 -1.45
CA HIS A 223 -2.04 10.08 -1.89
C HIS A 223 -1.54 10.37 -3.32
N PHE A 224 -0.31 10.02 -3.64
CA PHE A 224 0.28 10.12 -4.97
C PHE A 224 0.28 8.76 -5.66
N ASN A 225 -0.88 8.13 -5.75
CA ASN A 225 -1.01 6.75 -6.22
C ASN A 225 -0.53 6.57 -7.67
N VAL A 226 0.16 5.45 -7.92
CA VAL A 226 0.57 4.97 -9.24
C VAL A 226 0.17 3.51 -9.39
N PHE A 227 -0.59 3.19 -10.46
CA PHE A 227 -0.99 1.82 -10.75
C PHE A 227 0.12 1.05 -11.47
N ALA A 228 0.83 0.22 -10.75
CA ALA A 228 2.00 -0.52 -11.24
C ALA A 228 1.74 -1.41 -12.47
N ASN A 229 0.50 -1.80 -12.74
CA ASN A 229 0.16 -2.60 -13.91
C ASN A 229 -0.18 -1.77 -15.16
N LYS A 230 -0.12 -0.44 -15.11
CA LYS A 230 -0.26 0.40 -16.31
C LYS A 230 1.04 0.38 -17.12
N GLY A 231 1.08 -0.43 -18.16
CA GLY A 231 2.16 -0.41 -19.16
C GLY A 231 3.58 -0.52 -18.57
N ALA A 232 4.36 0.56 -18.65
CA ALA A 232 5.75 0.61 -18.21
C ALA A 232 5.92 0.90 -16.71
N ASP A 233 4.87 1.29 -15.97
CA ASP A 233 4.94 1.63 -14.54
C ASP A 233 5.50 0.51 -13.69
N LYS A 234 5.26 -0.74 -14.09
CA LYS A 234 5.82 -1.91 -13.41
C LYS A 234 7.33 -1.84 -13.16
N TRP A 235 8.07 -1.23 -14.07
CA TRP A 235 9.53 -1.08 -13.97
C TRP A 235 9.94 0.24 -13.30
N MET A 236 9.01 1.18 -13.14
CA MET A 236 9.27 2.50 -12.58
C MET A 236 8.85 2.65 -11.12
N VAL A 237 7.86 1.84 -10.66
CA VAL A 237 7.28 1.98 -9.33
C VAL A 237 8.30 1.76 -8.19
N THR A 238 9.30 0.89 -8.37
CA THR A 238 10.35 0.66 -7.35
C THR A 238 11.18 1.92 -7.12
N SER A 239 11.65 2.58 -8.19
CA SER A 239 12.36 3.85 -8.06
C SER A 239 11.44 4.97 -7.57
N TYR A 240 10.16 4.96 -7.94
CA TYR A 240 9.19 5.92 -7.42
C TYR A 240 9.04 5.85 -5.91
N VAL A 241 8.87 4.66 -5.34
CA VAL A 241 8.83 4.48 -3.88
C VAL A 241 10.16 4.85 -3.24
N ARG A 242 11.27 4.30 -3.74
CA ARG A 242 12.60 4.40 -3.14
C ARG A 242 13.19 5.81 -3.23
N ASP A 243 13.12 6.45 -4.41
CA ASP A 243 13.87 7.67 -4.73
C ASP A 243 13.01 8.93 -4.69
N THR A 244 11.66 8.78 -4.84
CA THR A 244 10.73 9.90 -4.87
C THR A 244 9.98 10.06 -3.55
N ILE A 245 9.26 9.04 -3.11
CA ILE A 245 8.37 9.12 -1.94
C ILE A 245 9.16 9.07 -0.62
N ARG A 246 9.87 7.96 -0.36
CA ARG A 246 10.49 7.67 0.94
C ARG A 246 11.40 8.77 1.46
N PRO A 247 12.32 9.37 0.68
CA PRO A 247 13.22 10.40 1.19
C PRO A 247 12.53 11.71 1.57
N ARG A 248 11.21 11.85 1.26
CA ARG A 248 10.46 13.10 1.43
C ARG A 248 9.25 12.96 2.36
N THR A 249 9.08 11.81 2.99
CA THR A 249 7.91 11.49 3.84
C THR A 249 7.70 12.49 4.98
N MET A 250 8.78 13.07 5.51
CA MET A 250 8.78 14.01 6.64
C MET A 250 9.38 15.39 6.28
N GLY A 251 9.57 15.67 4.98
CA GLY A 251 10.18 16.90 4.49
C GLY A 251 9.17 18.03 4.21
N LYS A 252 9.45 18.84 3.19
CA LYS A 252 8.52 19.86 2.70
C LYS A 252 7.56 19.27 1.68
N PHE A 253 6.27 19.56 1.81
CA PHE A 253 5.24 19.09 0.87
C PHE A 253 5.53 19.53 -0.56
N GLN A 254 6.00 20.77 -0.77
CA GLN A 254 6.36 21.26 -2.11
C GLN A 254 7.45 20.41 -2.79
N ASP A 255 8.44 19.93 -2.01
CA ASP A 255 9.53 19.13 -2.56
C ASP A 255 9.05 17.73 -2.93
N LEU A 256 8.13 17.17 -2.15
CA LEU A 256 7.46 15.92 -2.45
C LEU A 256 6.58 16.05 -3.70
N LEU A 257 5.74 17.10 -3.79
CA LEU A 257 4.88 17.35 -4.95
C LEU A 257 5.69 17.52 -6.24
N ILE A 258 6.75 18.31 -6.24
CA ILE A 258 7.60 18.51 -7.41
C ILE A 258 8.32 17.20 -7.81
N ALA A 259 8.80 16.46 -6.82
CA ALA A 259 9.47 15.18 -7.08
C ALA A 259 8.50 14.14 -7.67
N THR A 260 7.26 14.06 -7.18
CA THR A 260 6.23 13.18 -7.74
C THR A 260 5.83 13.62 -9.14
N ALA A 261 5.67 14.92 -9.38
CA ALA A 261 5.32 15.47 -10.69
C ALA A 261 6.43 15.22 -11.76
N LYS A 262 7.68 15.18 -11.36
CA LYS A 262 8.82 14.84 -12.22
C LYS A 262 9.09 13.34 -12.33
N SER A 263 8.41 12.51 -11.54
CA SER A 263 8.65 11.07 -11.59
C SER A 263 8.18 10.46 -12.91
N PRO A 264 9.03 9.68 -13.60
CA PRO A 264 8.61 8.94 -14.78
C PRO A 264 7.38 8.07 -14.57
N ALA A 265 7.22 7.48 -13.38
CA ALA A 265 6.07 6.66 -13.03
C ALA A 265 4.78 7.50 -13.04
N MET A 266 4.74 8.65 -12.36
CA MET A 266 3.55 9.51 -12.31
C MET A 266 3.21 10.08 -13.69
N LEU A 267 4.21 10.56 -14.43
CA LEU A 267 4.02 11.08 -15.78
C LEU A 267 3.47 10.03 -16.74
N PHE A 268 3.93 8.77 -16.59
CA PHE A 268 3.44 7.67 -17.41
C PHE A 268 2.05 7.21 -16.98
N TYR A 269 1.81 7.13 -15.66
CA TYR A 269 0.54 6.71 -15.11
C TYR A 269 -0.61 7.64 -15.50
N LEU A 270 -0.42 8.96 -15.43
CA LEU A 270 -1.44 9.95 -15.78
C LEU A 270 -1.33 10.46 -17.24
N ASP A 271 -0.52 9.78 -18.07
CA ASP A 271 -0.33 10.05 -19.50
C ASP A 271 0.23 11.46 -19.83
N ASN A 272 0.76 12.20 -18.85
CA ASN A 272 1.37 13.51 -19.12
C ASN A 272 2.61 13.42 -20.03
N TRP A 273 3.29 12.26 -20.04
CA TRP A 273 4.40 12.03 -20.96
C TRP A 273 4.02 12.17 -22.46
N LEU A 274 2.72 12.15 -22.77
CA LEU A 274 2.16 12.39 -24.10
C LEU A 274 1.66 13.83 -24.30
N SER A 275 1.61 14.64 -23.24
CA SER A 275 1.08 16.01 -23.28
C SER A 275 1.99 16.93 -24.09
N ALA A 276 1.41 17.62 -25.06
CA ALA A 276 2.13 18.46 -25.99
C ALA A 276 1.23 19.58 -26.54
N ASP A 277 1.83 20.68 -26.97
CA ASP A 277 1.19 21.63 -27.87
C ASP A 277 0.81 20.92 -29.19
N PRO A 278 -0.46 20.81 -29.54
CA PRO A 278 -0.90 20.10 -30.75
C PRO A 278 -0.28 20.66 -32.02
N ILE A 279 -0.14 21.98 -32.12
CA ILE A 279 0.39 22.67 -33.30
C ILE A 279 1.90 22.42 -33.44
N ALA A 280 2.63 22.61 -32.35
CA ALA A 280 4.08 22.35 -32.30
C ALA A 280 4.39 20.88 -32.62
N TYR A 281 3.61 19.96 -32.06
CA TYR A 281 3.77 18.53 -32.32
C TYR A 281 3.53 18.16 -33.80
N GLN A 282 2.49 18.70 -34.44
CA GLN A 282 2.22 18.49 -35.85
C GLN A 282 3.37 19.02 -36.73
N ARG A 283 3.88 20.22 -36.42
CA ARG A 283 5.05 20.79 -37.14
C ARG A 283 6.27 19.89 -37.01
N MET A 284 6.59 19.44 -35.80
CA MET A 284 7.70 18.53 -35.54
C MET A 284 7.57 17.22 -36.32
N GLN A 285 6.37 16.62 -36.37
CA GLN A 285 6.12 15.40 -37.16
C GLN A 285 6.30 15.62 -38.66
N ALA A 286 5.84 16.76 -39.20
CA ALA A 286 6.02 17.12 -40.59
C ALA A 286 7.51 17.27 -40.94
N GLU A 287 8.31 17.91 -40.09
CA GLU A 287 9.77 18.06 -40.29
C GLU A 287 10.50 16.70 -40.28
N ILE A 288 10.16 15.82 -39.32
CA ILE A 288 10.71 14.46 -39.25
C ILE A 288 10.37 13.68 -40.52
N ALA A 289 9.14 13.78 -41.01
CA ALA A 289 8.71 13.12 -42.25
C ALA A 289 9.45 13.67 -43.47
N ALA A 290 9.62 15.00 -43.57
CA ALA A 290 10.38 15.64 -44.64
C ALA A 290 11.86 15.22 -44.61
N ARG A 291 12.46 15.16 -43.41
CA ARG A 291 13.85 14.68 -43.24
C ARG A 291 14.01 13.22 -43.68
N ARG A 292 13.08 12.33 -43.28
CA ARG A 292 13.09 10.92 -43.71
C ARG A 292 12.99 10.79 -45.24
N ARG A 293 12.13 11.59 -45.91
CA ARG A 293 12.00 11.60 -47.37
C ARG A 293 13.30 12.05 -48.04
N ARG A 294 13.99 13.05 -47.52
CA ARG A 294 15.29 13.51 -48.03
C ARG A 294 16.35 12.42 -47.96
N TYR A 295 16.44 11.71 -46.81
CA TYR A 295 17.40 10.60 -46.68
C TYR A 295 17.05 9.41 -47.56
N GLN A 296 15.79 9.07 -47.77
CA GLN A 296 15.37 8.01 -48.69
C GLN A 296 15.70 8.39 -50.16
N GLY A 297 15.53 9.66 -50.53
CA GLY A 297 15.87 10.14 -51.86
C GLY A 297 17.39 10.09 -52.16
N ILE A 298 18.26 10.27 -51.17
CA ILE A 298 19.71 10.19 -51.33
C ILE A 298 20.18 8.75 -51.62
N PHE A 299 19.55 7.76 -51.04
CA PHE A 299 19.90 6.35 -51.24
C PHE A 299 19.34 5.75 -52.56
N VAL A 300 18.31 6.35 -53.14
CA VAL A 300 17.76 5.90 -54.45
C VAL A 300 18.57 6.45 -55.60
N ASN A 301 19.26 7.59 -55.46
CA ASN A 301 20.03 8.25 -56.52
C ASN A 301 21.54 7.92 -56.50
N GLY A 302 22.00 7.04 -55.62
CA GLY A 302 23.44 6.75 -55.46
C GLY A 302 23.93 5.39 -55.94
N ALA A 303 23.11 4.57 -56.59
CA ALA A 303 23.57 3.33 -57.21
C ALA A 303 23.75 3.50 -58.71
N PRO A 304 24.95 3.20 -59.31
CA PRO A 304 25.11 3.20 -60.75
C PRO A 304 24.23 2.09 -61.36
N PRO A 305 23.60 2.32 -62.53
CA PRO A 305 22.77 1.30 -63.19
C PRO A 305 23.62 0.14 -63.63
N GLN A 306 23.36 -1.05 -63.16
CA GLN A 306 23.90 -2.30 -63.71
C GLN A 306 23.20 -2.59 -65.04
N PRO A 307 23.92 -2.86 -66.13
CA PRO A 307 23.28 -3.18 -67.36
C PRO A 307 22.84 -4.64 -67.43
N GLY A 308 21.52 -4.84 -67.59
CA GLY A 308 20.97 -6.10 -68.08
C GLY A 308 20.25 -6.93 -67.04
N THR A 309 18.94 -6.61 -66.78
CA THR A 309 17.89 -7.62 -66.66
C THR A 309 16.52 -6.94 -66.83
N PHE A 310 15.91 -7.19 -67.98
CA PHE A 310 14.47 -6.96 -68.18
C PHE A 310 13.70 -8.01 -67.36
N GLY A 311 12.98 -7.59 -66.41
CA GLY A 311 12.14 -8.46 -65.61
C GLY A 311 11.00 -7.67 -65.02
N GLY A 312 9.78 -8.08 -65.27
CA GLY A 312 8.47 -7.52 -65.06
C GLY A 312 8.10 -6.79 -63.73
N PRO A 313 6.89 -6.23 -63.64
CA PRO A 313 6.48 -5.41 -62.51
C PRO A 313 6.43 -6.24 -61.21
N PRO A 314 6.86 -5.70 -60.08
CA PRO A 314 6.77 -6.40 -58.79
C PRO A 314 5.32 -6.49 -58.36
N SER A 315 4.71 -7.66 -58.58
CA SER A 315 3.45 -8.05 -57.99
C SER A 315 3.74 -8.72 -56.63
N GLY A 316 3.41 -8.03 -55.57
CA GLY A 316 3.34 -8.63 -54.24
C GLY A 316 3.19 -7.57 -53.14
N PRO A 317 2.19 -7.67 -52.28
CA PRO A 317 2.11 -6.81 -51.13
C PRO A 317 3.24 -7.19 -50.14
N THR A 318 4.25 -6.33 -50.06
CA THR A 318 5.24 -6.45 -48.99
C THR A 318 4.53 -6.23 -47.68
N ASN A 319 4.30 -7.28 -46.92
CA ASN A 319 3.91 -7.26 -45.50
C ASN A 319 5.07 -6.63 -44.69
N ARG A 320 5.30 -5.32 -44.88
CA ARG A 320 6.04 -4.55 -43.88
C ARG A 320 5.11 -4.42 -42.66
N PRO A 321 5.56 -4.79 -41.46
CA PRO A 321 4.81 -4.48 -40.24
C PRO A 321 4.47 -2.99 -40.30
N ALA A 322 3.19 -2.65 -40.21
CA ALA A 322 2.74 -1.27 -40.11
C ALA A 322 3.61 -0.58 -39.07
N ALA A 323 4.28 0.50 -39.46
CA ALA A 323 5.01 1.33 -38.51
C ALA A 323 4.05 1.62 -37.35
N GLN A 324 4.45 1.28 -36.14
CA GLN A 324 3.66 1.61 -34.97
C GLN A 324 3.32 3.10 -35.10
N LYS A 325 2.02 3.40 -35.24
CA LYS A 325 1.54 4.78 -35.19
C LYS A 325 2.04 5.32 -33.86
N ASN A 326 2.85 6.38 -33.90
CA ASN A 326 3.12 7.14 -32.68
C ASN A 326 1.75 7.54 -32.09
N PRO A 327 1.53 7.41 -30.80
CA PRO A 327 0.29 7.86 -30.19
C PRO A 327 0.08 9.32 -30.54
N ASP A 328 -1.16 9.69 -30.89
CA ASP A 328 -1.52 11.08 -31.12
C ASP A 328 -1.25 11.86 -29.82
N ARG A 329 -0.39 12.88 -29.89
CA ARG A 329 -0.07 13.75 -28.77
C ARG A 329 -0.95 14.99 -28.84
N GLY A 330 -1.49 15.38 -27.70
CA GLY A 330 -2.31 16.57 -27.53
C GLY A 330 -2.22 17.05 -26.10
N LEU A 331 -2.99 18.08 -25.74
CA LEU A 331 -3.07 18.57 -24.38
C LEU A 331 -3.68 17.49 -23.46
N ASN A 332 -3.03 17.17 -22.36
CA ASN A 332 -3.53 16.24 -21.35
C ASN A 332 -4.09 17.00 -20.12
N GLU A 333 -5.38 17.33 -20.20
CA GLU A 333 -6.08 17.99 -19.08
C GLU A 333 -6.19 17.09 -17.84
N ASN A 334 -6.19 15.76 -18.02
CA ASN A 334 -6.36 14.83 -16.90
C ASN A 334 -5.26 15.02 -15.83
N TYR A 335 -4.00 15.13 -16.27
CA TYR A 335 -2.92 15.34 -15.31
C TYR A 335 -3.01 16.71 -14.63
N GLY A 336 -3.31 17.77 -15.37
CA GLY A 336 -3.57 19.10 -14.80
C GLY A 336 -4.65 19.05 -13.73
N ARG A 337 -5.74 18.33 -13.99
CA ARG A 337 -6.85 18.12 -13.05
C ARG A 337 -6.40 17.36 -11.81
N GLU A 338 -5.73 16.23 -11.97
CA GLU A 338 -5.28 15.40 -10.84
C GLU A 338 -4.31 16.16 -9.92
N VAL A 339 -3.41 16.96 -10.50
CA VAL A 339 -2.50 17.81 -9.71
C VAL A 339 -3.26 18.81 -8.87
N MET A 340 -4.30 19.44 -9.42
CA MET A 340 -5.10 20.45 -8.69
C MET A 340 -6.08 19.79 -7.73
N GLU A 341 -6.80 18.78 -8.16
CA GLU A 341 -7.90 18.17 -7.42
C GLU A 341 -7.43 17.18 -6.35
N LEU A 342 -6.60 16.20 -6.72
CA LEU A 342 -6.23 15.12 -5.82
C LEU A 342 -4.90 15.35 -5.10
N HIS A 343 -3.95 15.99 -5.75
CA HIS A 343 -2.61 16.14 -5.18
C HIS A 343 -2.44 17.40 -4.34
N THR A 344 -3.31 18.43 -4.53
CA THR A 344 -3.15 19.73 -3.84
C THR A 344 -4.43 20.29 -3.26
N LEU A 345 -5.26 20.96 -4.08
CA LEU A 345 -6.34 21.85 -3.62
C LEU A 345 -7.55 21.13 -3.04
N GLY A 346 -7.79 19.88 -3.44
CA GLY A 346 -9.04 19.18 -3.19
C GLY A 346 -10.14 19.58 -4.19
N VAL A 347 -11.23 18.81 -4.24
CA VAL A 347 -12.39 19.04 -5.15
C VAL A 347 -12.96 20.45 -5.01
N ASP A 348 -13.06 20.95 -3.78
CA ASP A 348 -13.61 22.26 -3.46
C ASP A 348 -12.51 23.35 -3.36
N GLY A 349 -11.40 23.17 -4.04
CA GLY A 349 -10.19 23.98 -3.91
C GLY A 349 -10.28 25.40 -4.48
N GLY A 350 -11.39 25.76 -5.16
CA GLY A 350 -11.65 27.10 -5.69
C GLY A 350 -11.08 27.35 -7.09
N TYR A 351 -10.61 26.33 -7.79
CA TYR A 351 -10.15 26.38 -9.18
C TYR A 351 -11.31 26.19 -10.17
N THR A 352 -11.12 26.66 -11.40
CA THR A 352 -12.05 26.52 -12.50
C THR A 352 -11.56 25.52 -13.55
N GLN A 353 -12.43 25.13 -14.49
CA GLN A 353 -12.02 24.32 -15.64
C GLN A 353 -10.91 25.01 -16.47
N GLN A 354 -10.95 26.35 -16.54
CA GLN A 354 -9.93 27.12 -17.25
C GLN A 354 -8.55 27.02 -16.55
N ASP A 355 -8.53 27.00 -15.21
CA ASP A 355 -7.30 26.79 -14.45
C ASP A 355 -6.72 25.38 -14.70
N VAL A 356 -7.58 24.36 -14.84
CA VAL A 356 -7.16 23.00 -15.18
C VAL A 356 -6.50 22.95 -16.56
N ILE A 357 -7.09 23.61 -17.55
CA ILE A 357 -6.53 23.71 -18.90
C ILE A 357 -5.18 24.44 -18.85
N ALA A 358 -5.12 25.60 -18.22
CA ALA A 358 -3.89 26.37 -18.09
C ALA A 358 -2.80 25.60 -17.35
N MET A 359 -3.14 24.84 -16.28
CA MET A 359 -2.19 23.98 -15.59
C MET A 359 -1.68 22.85 -16.49
N ALA A 360 -2.55 22.26 -17.31
CA ALA A 360 -2.15 21.26 -18.28
C ALA A 360 -1.21 21.84 -19.36
N GLU A 361 -1.46 23.08 -19.82
CA GLU A 361 -0.59 23.80 -20.77
C GLU A 361 0.78 24.07 -20.17
N VAL A 362 0.85 24.53 -18.93
CA VAL A 362 2.10 24.77 -18.19
C VAL A 362 2.91 23.47 -17.99
N LEU A 363 2.26 22.32 -17.91
CA LEU A 363 2.91 21.00 -17.76
C LEU A 363 3.17 20.28 -19.08
N THR A 364 2.85 20.89 -20.25
CA THR A 364 3.25 20.31 -21.53
C THR A 364 4.77 20.22 -21.66
N GLY A 365 5.25 19.22 -22.38
CA GLY A 365 6.69 18.99 -22.51
C GLY A 365 7.35 18.28 -21.33
N TRP A 366 6.67 18.16 -20.16
CA TRP A 366 7.12 17.29 -19.07
C TRP A 366 6.87 15.85 -19.47
N THR A 367 7.90 15.15 -19.92
CA THR A 367 7.78 13.84 -20.58
C THR A 367 8.76 12.84 -20.00
N VAL A 368 8.67 11.60 -20.51
CA VAL A 368 9.57 10.50 -20.15
C VAL A 368 10.37 10.10 -21.37
N HIS A 369 11.68 10.10 -21.24
CA HIS A 369 12.59 9.61 -22.27
C HIS A 369 12.46 8.09 -22.38
N GLU A 370 12.19 7.57 -23.57
CA GLU A 370 12.09 6.13 -23.89
C GLU A 370 11.47 5.25 -22.78
N PRO A 371 10.17 5.42 -22.44
CA PRO A 371 9.53 4.80 -21.25
C PRO A 371 9.71 3.27 -21.12
N ARG A 372 10.01 2.59 -22.25
CA ARG A 372 10.18 1.13 -22.31
C ARG A 372 11.61 0.68 -22.47
N LYS A 373 12.60 1.59 -22.32
CA LYS A 373 14.03 1.27 -22.43
C LYS A 373 14.85 1.95 -21.34
N ASP A 374 14.68 3.27 -21.19
CA ASP A 374 15.42 4.11 -20.25
C ASP A 374 14.51 5.23 -19.73
N PRO A 375 13.58 4.92 -18.80
CA PRO A 375 12.57 5.87 -18.36
C PRO A 375 13.17 6.90 -17.39
N GLU A 376 13.54 8.04 -17.95
CA GLU A 376 14.00 9.21 -17.20
C GLU A 376 13.10 10.41 -17.47
N PHE A 377 12.99 11.31 -16.49
CA PHE A 377 12.33 12.60 -16.68
C PHE A 377 13.08 13.41 -17.74
N PHE A 378 12.35 13.98 -18.66
CA PHE A 378 12.88 14.85 -19.70
C PHE A 378 11.90 15.99 -19.96
N PHE A 379 12.40 17.21 -20.07
CA PHE A 379 11.62 18.35 -20.55
C PHE A 379 11.91 18.59 -22.03
N ASP A 380 10.88 18.48 -22.87
CA ASP A 380 10.98 18.75 -24.31
C ASP A 380 10.31 20.10 -24.65
N ASP A 381 11.12 21.14 -24.70
CA ASP A 381 10.68 22.50 -25.01
C ASP A 381 10.01 22.63 -26.39
N ARG A 382 10.34 21.73 -27.34
CA ARG A 382 9.78 21.74 -28.70
C ARG A 382 8.30 21.41 -28.77
N ILE A 383 7.77 20.75 -27.75
CA ILE A 383 6.36 20.36 -27.63
C ILE A 383 5.68 21.04 -26.45
N HIS A 384 6.37 21.95 -25.77
CA HIS A 384 5.80 22.79 -24.72
C HIS A 384 4.94 23.90 -25.33
N VAL A 385 3.83 24.23 -24.67
CA VAL A 385 3.00 25.39 -25.02
C VAL A 385 3.77 26.66 -24.67
N HIS A 386 3.97 27.51 -25.66
CA HIS A 386 4.62 28.81 -25.46
C HIS A 386 3.54 29.91 -25.51
N GLY A 387 3.35 30.58 -24.39
CA GLY A 387 2.31 31.61 -24.31
C GLY A 387 2.25 32.22 -22.92
N LYS A 388 1.15 32.89 -22.67
CA LYS A 388 0.79 33.46 -21.40
C LYS A 388 -0.32 32.64 -20.81
N GLU A 389 -0.01 31.85 -19.81
CA GLU A 389 -0.96 31.00 -19.10
C GLU A 389 -1.33 31.63 -17.75
N VAL A 390 -2.59 31.51 -17.35
CA VAL A 390 -3.05 32.04 -16.06
C VAL A 390 -3.66 30.91 -15.25
N VAL A 391 -2.99 30.51 -14.19
CA VAL A 391 -3.45 29.49 -13.25
C VAL A 391 -3.82 30.16 -11.92
N MET A 392 -5.07 30.07 -11.51
CA MET A 392 -5.58 30.67 -10.27
C MET A 392 -5.17 32.14 -10.09
N GLY A 393 -5.28 32.92 -11.15
CA GLY A 393 -4.96 34.36 -11.16
C GLY A 393 -3.48 34.70 -11.27
N ARG A 394 -2.56 33.73 -11.20
CA ARG A 394 -1.13 33.96 -11.42
C ARG A 394 -0.75 33.70 -12.88
N THR A 395 0.02 34.63 -13.45
CA THR A 395 0.48 34.55 -14.84
C THR A 395 1.84 33.86 -14.94
N PHE A 396 1.97 32.95 -15.90
CA PHE A 396 3.18 32.28 -16.33
C PHE A 396 3.49 32.68 -17.78
N ASN A 397 4.74 32.97 -18.13
CA ASN A 397 5.10 33.58 -19.40
C ASN A 397 6.16 32.78 -20.17
N SER A 398 5.90 31.50 -20.40
CA SER A 398 6.77 30.63 -21.20
C SER A 398 8.19 30.49 -20.67
N GLY A 399 8.34 30.42 -19.33
CA GLY A 399 9.61 30.08 -18.68
C GLY A 399 10.00 28.61 -18.79
N GLY A 400 9.25 27.82 -19.56
CA GLY A 400 9.48 26.41 -19.81
C GLY A 400 9.32 25.58 -18.52
N ILE A 401 10.28 24.70 -18.23
CA ILE A 401 10.24 23.85 -17.03
C ILE A 401 10.06 24.64 -15.74
N LYS A 402 10.54 25.89 -15.66
CA LYS A 402 10.45 26.72 -14.46
C LYS A 402 9.02 27.14 -14.16
N ASP A 403 8.21 27.42 -15.18
CA ASP A 403 6.80 27.78 -14.99
C ASP A 403 6.03 26.62 -14.34
N GLY A 404 6.28 25.38 -14.78
CA GLY A 404 5.71 24.18 -14.15
C GLY A 404 6.13 24.04 -12.68
N GLU A 405 7.41 24.23 -12.37
CA GLU A 405 7.89 24.18 -10.99
C GLU A 405 7.29 25.29 -10.13
N GLU A 406 7.17 26.51 -10.65
CA GLU A 406 6.57 27.64 -9.93
C GLU A 406 5.06 27.44 -9.72
N ALA A 407 4.34 26.91 -10.71
CA ALA A 407 2.94 26.58 -10.58
C ALA A 407 2.73 25.52 -9.47
N LEU A 408 3.54 24.46 -9.46
CA LEU A 408 3.49 23.45 -8.41
C LEU A 408 3.82 24.03 -7.02
N ARG A 409 4.83 24.93 -6.91
CA ARG A 409 5.12 25.62 -5.63
C ARG A 409 3.96 26.50 -5.19
N MET A 410 3.32 27.20 -6.12
CA MET A 410 2.13 28.01 -5.82
C MET A 410 1.00 27.14 -5.28
N LEU A 411 0.68 26.03 -5.96
CA LEU A 411 -0.33 25.09 -5.51
C LEU A 411 0.01 24.45 -4.16
N ALA A 412 1.27 24.07 -3.96
CA ALA A 412 1.73 23.47 -2.69
C ALA A 412 1.54 24.39 -1.48
N ASN A 413 1.67 25.70 -1.67
CA ASN A 413 1.54 26.70 -0.60
C ASN A 413 0.16 27.36 -0.55
N HIS A 414 -0.81 26.89 -1.36
CA HIS A 414 -2.16 27.45 -1.39
C HIS A 414 -2.93 27.11 -0.09
N PRO A 415 -3.77 28.04 0.44
CA PRO A 415 -4.57 27.78 1.64
C PRO A 415 -5.47 26.54 1.53
N SER A 416 -6.05 26.29 0.36
CA SER A 416 -6.87 25.09 0.13
C SER A 416 -6.03 23.81 0.24
N THR A 417 -4.77 23.81 -0.23
CA THR A 417 -3.84 22.69 -0.09
C THR A 417 -3.50 22.43 1.39
N ALA A 418 -3.23 23.49 2.13
CA ALA A 418 -2.98 23.37 3.56
C ALA A 418 -4.15 22.72 4.30
N LYS A 419 -5.39 23.13 3.97
CA LYS A 419 -6.62 22.56 4.54
C LYS A 419 -6.83 21.12 4.08
N PHE A 420 -6.66 20.83 2.79
CA PHE A 420 -6.86 19.51 2.21
C PHE A 420 -5.91 18.48 2.82
N ILE A 421 -4.60 18.75 2.81
CA ILE A 421 -3.58 17.86 3.37
C ILE A 421 -3.76 17.67 4.89
N SER A 422 -4.10 18.76 5.61
CA SER A 422 -4.40 18.68 7.04
C SER A 422 -5.64 17.81 7.33
N THR A 423 -6.66 17.88 6.47
CA THR A 423 -7.85 17.03 6.57
C THR A 423 -7.50 15.57 6.34
N GLU A 424 -6.68 15.26 5.34
CA GLU A 424 -6.26 13.89 5.08
C GLU A 424 -5.42 13.31 6.22
N PHE A 425 -4.48 14.07 6.79
CA PHE A 425 -3.75 13.63 7.99
C PHE A 425 -4.67 13.40 9.18
N ALA A 426 -5.55 14.36 9.48
CA ALA A 426 -6.46 14.21 10.60
C ALA A 426 -7.43 13.03 10.40
N ARG A 427 -7.85 12.77 9.16
CA ARG A 427 -8.66 11.59 8.81
C ARG A 427 -7.88 10.30 8.97
N HIS A 428 -6.63 10.26 8.54
CA HIS A 428 -5.79 9.07 8.64
C HIS A 428 -5.43 8.75 10.09
N PHE A 429 -5.02 9.75 10.88
CA PHE A 429 -4.44 9.55 12.21
C PHE A 429 -5.42 9.75 13.37
N VAL A 430 -6.54 10.44 13.22
CA VAL A 430 -7.44 10.74 14.33
C VAL A 430 -8.78 10.03 14.19
N SER A 431 -9.61 10.39 13.21
CA SER A 431 -10.91 9.75 12.99
C SER A 431 -11.41 9.97 11.55
N ASP A 432 -12.42 9.21 11.12
CA ASP A 432 -13.02 9.37 9.79
C ASP A 432 -13.66 10.76 9.59
N ASN A 433 -14.09 11.38 10.70
CA ASN A 433 -14.67 12.72 10.75
C ASN A 433 -13.92 13.58 11.79
N PRO A 434 -12.71 14.06 11.46
CA PRO A 434 -11.89 14.79 12.42
C PRO A 434 -12.48 16.18 12.73
N PRO A 435 -12.26 16.72 13.96
CA PRO A 435 -12.74 18.04 14.35
C PRO A 435 -12.15 19.14 13.47
N GLN A 436 -13.00 20.08 13.04
CA GLN A 436 -12.57 21.19 12.18
C GLN A 436 -11.53 22.09 12.86
N THR A 437 -11.61 22.27 14.16
CA THR A 437 -10.65 23.04 14.95
C THR A 437 -9.22 22.49 14.87
N LEU A 438 -9.08 21.18 14.83
CA LEU A 438 -7.79 20.52 14.64
C LEU A 438 -7.29 20.76 13.20
N ILE A 439 -8.14 20.57 12.20
CA ILE A 439 -7.80 20.79 10.79
C ILE A 439 -7.32 22.22 10.58
N ASP A 440 -8.04 23.22 11.11
CA ASP A 440 -7.70 24.64 10.95
C ASP A 440 -6.35 24.98 11.61
N ARG A 441 -6.07 24.43 12.79
CA ARG A 441 -4.77 24.59 13.48
C ARG A 441 -3.61 23.94 12.70
N MET A 442 -3.83 22.75 12.15
CA MET A 442 -2.85 22.07 11.31
C MET A 442 -2.61 22.83 10.00
N ALA A 443 -3.68 23.34 9.36
CA ALA A 443 -3.57 24.12 8.13
C ALA A 443 -2.84 25.45 8.35
N GLN A 444 -3.07 26.12 9.49
CA GLN A 444 -2.33 27.31 9.87
C GLN A 444 -0.83 27.00 10.07
N ASN A 445 -0.50 25.89 10.72
CA ASN A 445 0.88 25.43 10.85
C ASN A 445 1.49 25.11 9.48
N PHE A 446 0.76 24.40 8.62
CA PHE A 446 1.20 24.09 7.26
C PHE A 446 1.60 25.36 6.50
N GLN A 447 0.75 26.39 6.53
CA GLN A 447 1.04 27.67 5.85
C GLN A 447 2.24 28.39 6.46
N SER A 448 2.29 28.52 7.79
CA SER A 448 3.37 29.25 8.48
C SER A 448 4.73 28.59 8.33
N THR A 449 4.76 27.27 8.08
CA THR A 449 6.00 26.49 7.91
C THR A 449 6.32 26.16 6.46
N ASN A 450 5.57 26.71 5.47
CA ASN A 450 5.69 26.38 4.06
C ASN A 450 5.60 24.86 3.81
N GLY A 451 4.58 24.23 4.37
CA GLY A 451 4.27 22.81 4.16
C GLY A 451 5.27 21.84 4.81
N ASP A 452 5.83 22.17 5.98
CA ASP A 452 6.68 21.25 6.73
C ASP A 452 5.85 20.11 7.31
N ILE A 453 5.95 18.91 6.69
CA ILE A 453 5.15 17.73 7.04
C ILE A 453 5.37 17.33 8.49
N ARG A 454 6.63 17.30 8.96
CA ARG A 454 6.98 16.97 10.35
C ARG A 454 6.33 17.92 11.34
N SER A 455 6.35 19.22 11.03
CA SER A 455 5.73 20.25 11.87
C SER A 455 4.20 20.09 11.95
N VAL A 456 3.55 19.78 10.84
CA VAL A 456 2.10 19.54 10.80
C VAL A 456 1.73 18.28 11.59
N LEU A 457 2.47 17.19 11.44
CA LEU A 457 2.29 15.97 12.23
C LEU A 457 2.50 16.24 13.72
N LYS A 458 3.54 17.00 14.07
CA LYS A 458 3.77 17.42 15.47
C LYS A 458 2.58 18.22 16.02
N THR A 459 2.03 19.15 15.25
CA THR A 459 0.83 19.91 15.65
C THR A 459 -0.36 19.02 15.92
N MET A 460 -0.56 17.99 15.11
CA MET A 460 -1.62 16.98 15.31
C MET A 460 -1.35 16.14 16.56
N ILE A 461 -0.17 15.55 16.69
CA ILE A 461 0.18 14.66 17.81
C ILE A 461 0.16 15.40 19.15
N PHE A 462 0.53 16.68 19.17
CA PHE A 462 0.50 17.52 20.36
C PHE A 462 -0.84 18.24 20.56
N SER A 463 -1.92 17.71 19.99
CA SER A 463 -3.27 18.22 20.16
C SER A 463 -4.10 17.35 21.10
N PRO A 464 -5.00 17.94 21.91
CA PRO A 464 -5.88 17.16 22.78
C PRO A 464 -6.82 16.23 21.99
N GLU A 465 -7.20 16.62 20.77
CA GLU A 465 -8.08 15.82 19.91
C GLU A 465 -7.45 14.48 19.51
N PHE A 466 -6.12 14.42 19.35
CA PHE A 466 -5.42 13.16 19.07
C PHE A 466 -5.50 12.18 20.26
N TRP A 467 -5.47 12.68 21.50
CA TRP A 467 -5.47 11.88 22.71
C TRP A 467 -6.86 11.75 23.36
N SER A 468 -7.91 12.17 22.66
CA SER A 468 -9.27 12.09 23.17
C SER A 468 -9.79 10.64 23.21
N ARG A 469 -10.77 10.37 24.05
CA ARG A 469 -11.46 9.08 24.12
C ARG A 469 -12.14 8.74 22.80
N GLU A 470 -12.66 9.73 22.09
CA GLU A 470 -13.28 9.57 20.78
C GLU A 470 -12.28 9.16 19.70
N ALA A 471 -11.02 9.57 19.82
CA ALA A 471 -9.97 9.18 18.88
C ALA A 471 -9.42 7.78 19.17
N TYR A 472 -9.46 7.35 20.44
CA TYR A 472 -8.96 6.04 20.86
C TYR A 472 -9.75 4.91 20.20
N ARG A 473 -9.08 4.05 19.44
CA ARG A 473 -9.69 2.95 18.65
C ARG A 473 -10.81 3.39 17.69
N ALA A 474 -10.80 4.66 17.22
CA ALA A 474 -11.83 5.18 16.32
C ALA A 474 -11.69 4.66 14.88
N LYS A 475 -10.48 4.34 14.45
CA LYS A 475 -10.19 3.92 13.07
C LYS A 475 -10.27 2.41 12.91
N VAL A 476 -10.83 1.96 11.80
CA VAL A 476 -10.75 0.55 11.39
C VAL A 476 -9.43 0.33 10.65
N LYS A 477 -8.68 -0.68 11.06
CA LYS A 477 -7.46 -1.09 10.35
C LYS A 477 -7.79 -1.49 8.92
N ARG A 478 -7.13 -0.88 7.94
CA ARG A 478 -7.17 -1.36 6.55
C ARG A 478 -6.55 -2.77 6.47
N PRO A 479 -6.79 -3.53 5.39
CA PRO A 479 -6.23 -4.89 5.27
C PRO A 479 -4.71 -4.97 5.49
N PHE A 480 -3.96 -4.01 4.96
CA PHE A 480 -2.51 -3.92 5.19
C PHE A 480 -2.17 -3.73 6.67
N GLU A 481 -2.84 -2.79 7.32
CA GLU A 481 -2.64 -2.50 8.76
C GLU A 481 -3.00 -3.70 9.63
N LEU A 482 -4.09 -4.41 9.30
CA LEU A 482 -4.50 -5.62 10.00
C LEU A 482 -3.45 -6.73 9.88
N VAL A 483 -2.95 -6.98 8.67
CA VAL A 483 -1.95 -8.03 8.44
C VAL A 483 -0.65 -7.70 9.17
N ALA A 484 -0.18 -6.46 9.07
CA ALA A 484 1.04 -6.02 9.74
C ALA A 484 0.89 -6.08 11.27
N SER A 485 -0.23 -5.56 11.82
CA SER A 485 -0.47 -5.57 13.28
C SER A 485 -0.63 -6.99 13.83
N THR A 486 -1.27 -7.90 13.09
CA THR A 486 -1.38 -9.30 13.50
C THR A 486 0.01 -9.97 13.55
N ALA A 487 0.85 -9.74 12.53
CA ALA A 487 2.22 -10.29 12.51
C ALA A 487 3.07 -9.74 13.67
N ARG A 488 2.91 -8.46 14.01
CA ARG A 488 3.58 -7.83 15.15
C ARG A 488 3.06 -8.36 16.49
N ALA A 489 1.75 -8.41 16.69
CA ALA A 489 1.14 -8.89 17.93
C ALA A 489 1.49 -10.35 18.26
N LEU A 490 1.64 -11.19 17.23
CA LEU A 490 2.07 -12.58 17.38
C LEU A 490 3.60 -12.76 17.45
N ASP A 491 4.38 -11.68 17.39
CA ASP A 491 5.84 -11.70 17.24
C ASP A 491 6.30 -12.73 16.19
N ALA A 492 5.57 -12.78 15.09
CA ALA A 492 5.76 -13.81 14.09
C ALA A 492 7.08 -13.63 13.34
N ASP A 493 7.88 -14.70 13.22
CA ASP A 493 8.95 -14.74 12.25
C ASP A 493 8.40 -15.09 10.86
N VAL A 494 8.62 -14.19 9.90
CA VAL A 494 8.11 -14.31 8.54
C VAL A 494 9.26 -14.21 7.53
N PRO A 495 10.01 -15.29 7.32
CA PRO A 495 11.14 -15.32 6.36
C PRO A 495 10.70 -14.98 4.92
N VAL A 496 9.49 -15.37 4.54
CA VAL A 496 8.90 -15.10 3.22
C VAL A 496 7.53 -14.46 3.38
N THR A 497 7.44 -13.14 3.20
CA THR A 497 6.23 -12.36 3.42
C THR A 497 5.20 -12.43 2.27
N LEU A 498 5.51 -13.11 1.15
CA LEU A 498 4.62 -13.24 -0.01
C LEU A 498 3.21 -13.76 0.34
N PRO A 499 3.03 -14.81 1.16
CA PRO A 499 1.70 -15.26 1.52
C PRO A 499 0.87 -14.22 2.29
N LEU A 500 1.52 -13.41 3.13
CA LEU A 500 0.87 -12.30 3.82
C LEU A 500 0.47 -11.19 2.84
N THR A 501 1.33 -10.82 1.87
CA THR A 501 0.96 -9.84 0.82
C THR A 501 -0.23 -10.31 0.00
N ASN A 502 -0.34 -11.62 -0.25
CA ASN A 502 -1.47 -12.21 -0.94
C ASN A 502 -2.78 -12.07 -0.12
N TRP A 503 -2.71 -12.16 1.22
CA TRP A 503 -3.87 -11.95 2.08
C TRP A 503 -4.32 -10.48 2.08
N VAL A 504 -3.39 -9.53 2.11
CA VAL A 504 -3.73 -8.10 1.93
C VAL A 504 -4.53 -7.90 0.63
N GLY A 505 -4.04 -8.48 -0.47
CA GLY A 505 -4.73 -8.43 -1.76
C GLY A 505 -6.10 -9.11 -1.76
N ARG A 506 -6.26 -10.28 -1.10
CA ARG A 506 -7.54 -10.99 -0.98
C ARG A 506 -8.59 -10.21 -0.19
N MET A 507 -8.15 -9.42 0.78
CA MET A 507 -9.00 -8.52 1.56
C MET A 507 -9.32 -7.20 0.85
N GLY A 508 -8.84 -7.01 -0.38
CA GLY A 508 -9.22 -5.88 -1.24
C GLY A 508 -8.18 -4.76 -1.36
N GLU A 509 -6.99 -4.89 -0.77
CA GLU A 509 -5.93 -3.87 -0.80
C GLU A 509 -4.61 -4.41 -1.43
N PRO A 510 -4.60 -4.91 -2.69
CA PRO A 510 -3.37 -5.40 -3.29
C PRO A 510 -2.36 -4.25 -3.46
N PHE A 511 -1.13 -4.43 -2.94
CA PHE A 511 -0.09 -3.40 -2.96
C PHE A 511 0.25 -2.93 -4.37
N PHE A 512 0.33 -1.62 -4.57
CA PHE A 512 0.70 -0.95 -5.83
C PHE A 512 -0.27 -1.21 -6.99
N LEU A 513 -1.45 -1.77 -6.70
CA LEU A 513 -2.44 -2.16 -7.70
C LEU A 513 -3.78 -1.43 -7.55
N CYS A 514 -3.84 -0.32 -6.83
CA CYS A 514 -4.98 0.58 -6.86
C CYS A 514 -5.05 1.27 -8.23
N GLN A 515 -6.13 1.03 -8.97
CA GLN A 515 -6.27 1.57 -10.32
C GLN A 515 -6.69 3.04 -10.34
N PRO A 516 -7.63 3.52 -9.49
CA PRO A 516 -7.98 4.93 -9.43
C PRO A 516 -6.85 5.80 -8.88
N PRO A 517 -6.65 7.02 -9.41
CA PRO A 517 -5.64 7.96 -8.91
C PRO A 517 -5.89 8.42 -7.47
N THR A 518 -7.12 8.32 -6.98
CA THR A 518 -7.51 8.63 -5.59
C THR A 518 -6.87 7.72 -4.54
N GLY A 519 -6.24 6.60 -4.95
CA GLY A 519 -5.75 5.60 -4.00
C GLY A 519 -6.86 4.83 -3.27
N TYR A 520 -6.49 4.10 -2.21
CA TYR A 520 -7.42 3.40 -1.33
C TYR A 520 -8.03 4.34 -0.30
N SER A 521 -9.31 4.15 0.02
CA SER A 521 -10.02 4.98 1.00
C SER A 521 -9.51 4.73 2.44
N ASP A 522 -9.39 5.79 3.23
CA ASP A 522 -9.10 5.72 4.67
C ASP A 522 -10.37 5.54 5.53
N LYS A 523 -11.57 5.57 4.92
CA LYS A 523 -12.83 5.46 5.66
C LYS A 523 -13.20 4.02 5.96
N ALA A 524 -13.69 3.78 7.17
CA ALA A 524 -14.10 2.47 7.67
C ALA A 524 -15.13 1.76 6.78
N GLU A 525 -16.09 2.50 6.22
CA GLU A 525 -17.19 1.99 5.38
C GLU A 525 -16.71 1.14 4.18
N THR A 526 -15.53 1.45 3.65
CA THR A 526 -14.92 0.68 2.55
C THR A 526 -14.50 -0.72 2.98
N TRP A 527 -14.15 -0.91 4.24
CA TRP A 527 -13.46 -2.08 4.76
C TRP A 527 -14.31 -2.99 5.65
N VAL A 528 -15.53 -2.58 6.02
CA VAL A 528 -16.41 -3.28 6.98
C VAL A 528 -17.70 -3.79 6.34
N ASN A 529 -17.60 -4.53 5.26
CA ASN A 529 -18.72 -5.30 4.73
C ASN A 529 -18.60 -6.78 5.14
N THR A 530 -19.71 -7.54 5.04
CA THR A 530 -19.78 -8.94 5.48
C THR A 530 -18.69 -9.83 4.88
N GLY A 531 -18.40 -9.68 3.59
CA GLY A 531 -17.36 -10.47 2.92
C GLY A 531 -15.95 -10.11 3.41
N ALA A 532 -15.70 -8.83 3.65
CA ALA A 532 -14.44 -8.36 4.19
C ALA A 532 -14.22 -8.87 5.62
N LEU A 533 -15.24 -8.80 6.48
CA LEU A 533 -15.16 -9.28 7.87
C LEU A 533 -14.89 -10.78 7.94
N LEU A 534 -15.55 -11.57 7.09
CA LEU A 534 -15.28 -13.00 6.98
C LEU A 534 -13.83 -13.28 6.54
N SER A 535 -13.33 -12.54 5.54
CA SER A 535 -11.97 -12.68 5.07
C SER A 535 -10.94 -12.34 6.15
N ARG A 536 -11.20 -11.31 6.97
CA ARG A 536 -10.37 -10.88 8.10
C ARG A 536 -10.32 -11.95 9.19
N LEU A 537 -11.48 -12.51 9.58
CA LEU A 537 -11.54 -13.61 10.55
C LEU A 537 -10.78 -14.84 10.04
N ASN A 538 -11.01 -15.25 8.78
CA ASN A 538 -10.30 -16.37 8.18
C ASN A 538 -8.78 -16.14 8.13
N PHE A 539 -8.34 -14.92 7.88
CA PHE A 539 -6.93 -14.55 7.95
C PHE A 539 -6.38 -14.76 9.37
N ALA A 540 -7.04 -14.19 10.38
CA ALA A 540 -6.60 -14.29 11.77
C ALA A 540 -6.50 -15.74 12.25
N LEU A 541 -7.52 -16.56 11.97
CA LEU A 541 -7.55 -18.01 12.30
C LEU A 541 -6.45 -18.79 11.56
N THR A 542 -6.22 -18.49 10.27
CA THR A 542 -5.21 -19.19 9.47
C THR A 542 -3.81 -18.84 9.96
N PHE A 543 -3.58 -17.56 10.29
CA PHE A 543 -2.27 -17.09 10.69
C PHE A 543 -1.91 -17.53 12.12
N ALA A 544 -2.78 -17.26 13.10
CA ALA A 544 -2.56 -17.68 14.49
C ALA A 544 -2.50 -19.20 14.64
N GLY A 545 -3.26 -19.95 13.84
CA GLY A 545 -3.21 -21.41 13.79
C GLY A 545 -1.97 -22.01 13.12
N GLY A 546 -0.97 -21.19 12.72
CA GLY A 546 0.27 -21.64 12.10
C GLY A 546 0.09 -22.29 10.72
N LYS A 547 -1.06 -22.08 10.06
CA LYS A 547 -1.41 -22.70 8.76
C LYS A 547 -0.97 -21.87 7.56
N LEU A 548 -0.46 -20.66 7.80
CA LEU A 548 -0.03 -19.77 6.74
C LEU A 548 1.41 -20.11 6.32
N ALA A 549 1.60 -20.39 5.04
CA ALA A 549 2.91 -20.68 4.47
C ALA A 549 3.90 -19.53 4.70
N GLY A 550 5.16 -19.84 5.00
CA GLY A 550 6.22 -18.84 5.20
C GLY A 550 6.17 -18.08 6.53
N THR A 551 5.33 -18.52 7.46
CA THR A 551 5.22 -17.90 8.78
C THR A 551 5.54 -18.90 9.88
N ASN A 552 6.24 -18.43 10.91
CA ASN A 552 6.49 -19.19 12.11
C ASN A 552 5.95 -18.39 13.31
N VAL A 553 4.93 -18.93 13.99
CA VAL A 553 4.30 -18.32 15.16
C VAL A 553 4.58 -19.20 16.36
N ASN A 554 5.30 -18.67 17.34
CA ASN A 554 5.59 -19.37 18.58
C ASN A 554 4.58 -18.95 19.67
N LEU A 555 3.39 -19.55 19.65
CA LEU A 555 2.34 -19.23 20.62
C LEU A 555 2.75 -19.52 22.06
N ALA A 556 3.54 -20.56 22.32
CA ALA A 556 4.02 -20.85 23.66
C ALA A 556 4.88 -19.70 24.22
N ALA A 557 5.66 -19.02 23.38
CA ALA A 557 6.40 -17.83 23.79
C ALA A 557 5.48 -16.62 24.01
N VAL A 558 4.43 -16.49 23.21
CA VAL A 558 3.46 -15.38 23.30
C VAL A 558 2.58 -15.52 24.56
N PHE A 559 2.03 -16.71 24.79
CA PHE A 559 1.11 -16.97 25.89
C PHE A 559 1.84 -17.19 27.22
N GLY A 560 3.07 -17.71 27.17
CA GLY A 560 3.82 -18.14 28.35
C GLY A 560 3.37 -19.51 28.88
N PRO A 561 4.02 -20.03 29.93
CA PRO A 561 3.84 -21.41 30.39
C PRO A 561 2.48 -21.68 31.07
N GLU A 562 1.73 -20.64 31.41
CA GLU A 562 0.50 -20.77 32.24
C GLU A 562 -0.78 -21.05 31.44
N ALA A 563 -0.75 -20.94 30.11
CA ALA A 563 -1.96 -21.04 29.29
C ALA A 563 -2.37 -22.46 28.87
N GLY A 564 -1.59 -23.50 29.19
CA GLY A 564 -1.62 -24.77 28.47
C GLY A 564 -2.77 -25.75 28.77
N THR A 565 -3.57 -25.59 29.81
CA THR A 565 -4.54 -26.64 30.22
C THR A 565 -5.99 -26.18 30.37
N ASP A 566 -6.25 -24.88 30.54
CA ASP A 566 -7.59 -24.32 30.71
C ASP A 566 -7.94 -23.32 29.60
N PRO A 567 -8.99 -23.59 28.79
CA PRO A 567 -9.42 -22.69 27.73
C PRO A 567 -9.80 -21.29 28.21
N HIS A 568 -10.35 -21.15 29.42
CA HIS A 568 -10.70 -19.85 29.98
C HIS A 568 -9.45 -19.04 30.37
N GLN A 569 -8.42 -19.69 30.91
CA GLN A 569 -7.15 -19.03 31.19
C GLN A 569 -6.47 -18.60 29.88
N ALA A 570 -6.45 -19.46 28.86
CA ALA A 570 -5.91 -19.12 27.54
C ALA A 570 -6.66 -17.95 26.89
N LEU A 571 -8.00 -17.90 26.98
CA LEU A 571 -8.78 -16.78 26.48
C LEU A 571 -8.47 -15.49 27.25
N ASN A 572 -8.47 -15.51 28.58
CA ASN A 572 -8.14 -14.32 29.38
C ASN A 572 -6.73 -13.81 29.03
N ARG A 573 -5.77 -14.72 28.89
CA ARG A 573 -4.41 -14.36 28.49
C ARG A 573 -4.35 -13.75 27.09
N ALA A 574 -5.09 -14.31 26.12
CA ALA A 574 -5.19 -13.73 24.77
C ALA A 574 -5.81 -12.34 24.78
N LEU A 575 -6.87 -12.14 25.55
CA LEU A 575 -7.52 -10.82 25.71
C LEU A 575 -6.57 -9.80 26.33
N GLU A 576 -5.78 -10.21 27.32
CA GLU A 576 -4.77 -9.36 27.95
C GLU A 576 -3.65 -8.99 26.95
N ILE A 577 -3.07 -9.96 26.26
CA ILE A 577 -1.93 -9.74 25.34
C ILE A 577 -2.34 -8.91 24.12
N PHE A 578 -3.47 -9.22 23.48
CA PHE A 578 -3.83 -8.64 22.19
C PHE A 578 -4.74 -7.42 22.32
N LEU A 579 -5.46 -7.27 23.44
CA LEU A 579 -6.45 -6.22 23.63
C LEU A 579 -6.24 -5.41 24.92
N ASP A 580 -5.19 -5.71 25.70
CA ASP A 580 -4.95 -5.09 27.02
C ASP A 580 -6.15 -5.28 27.97
N GLY A 581 -6.82 -6.43 27.86
CA GLY A 581 -8.05 -6.73 28.60
C GLY A 581 -9.28 -5.91 28.20
N GLN A 582 -9.14 -4.94 27.30
CA GLN A 582 -10.20 -4.01 26.89
C GLN A 582 -11.07 -4.62 25.79
N VAL A 583 -12.09 -5.35 26.20
CA VAL A 583 -13.04 -6.03 25.34
C VAL A 583 -14.47 -5.75 25.81
N ALA A 584 -15.39 -5.53 24.87
CA ALA A 584 -16.80 -5.39 25.17
C ALA A 584 -17.35 -6.68 25.78
N GLN A 585 -18.28 -6.56 26.76
CA GLN A 585 -18.88 -7.74 27.41
C GLN A 585 -19.52 -8.69 26.39
N THR A 586 -20.20 -8.16 25.38
CA THR A 586 -20.81 -8.94 24.29
C THR A 586 -19.80 -9.74 23.48
N THR A 587 -18.60 -9.17 23.22
CA THR A 587 -17.50 -9.87 22.56
C THR A 587 -16.95 -10.96 23.46
N ARG A 588 -16.71 -10.66 24.75
CA ARG A 588 -16.26 -11.64 25.75
C ARG A 588 -17.22 -12.82 25.84
N ASP A 589 -18.51 -12.58 26.05
CA ASP A 589 -19.55 -13.62 26.15
C ASP A 589 -19.59 -14.49 24.89
N THR A 590 -19.44 -13.87 23.72
CA THR A 590 -19.38 -14.58 22.43
C THR A 590 -18.16 -15.50 22.35
N LEU A 591 -16.99 -15.04 22.77
CA LEU A 591 -15.76 -15.83 22.78
C LEU A 591 -15.85 -16.97 23.80
N GLU A 592 -16.34 -16.70 25.02
CA GLU A 592 -16.54 -17.72 26.07
C GLU A 592 -17.51 -18.82 25.66
N ALA A 593 -18.61 -18.48 24.98
CA ALA A 593 -19.55 -19.46 24.45
C ALA A 593 -18.92 -20.43 23.42
N ARG A 594 -17.80 -20.06 22.81
CA ARG A 594 -17.07 -20.91 21.87
C ARG A 594 -16.03 -21.82 22.51
N LEU A 595 -15.65 -21.58 23.78
CA LEU A 595 -14.65 -22.41 24.45
C LEU A 595 -15.07 -23.88 24.60
N SER A 596 -16.36 -24.16 24.55
CA SER A 596 -16.89 -25.52 24.57
C SER A 596 -16.80 -26.23 23.20
N ASP A 597 -16.33 -25.54 22.14
CA ASP A 597 -16.20 -26.13 20.81
C ASP A 597 -15.12 -27.25 20.82
N PRO A 598 -15.44 -28.45 20.33
CA PRO A 598 -14.48 -29.56 20.27
C PRO A 598 -13.17 -29.24 19.55
N GLN A 599 -13.18 -28.28 18.62
CA GLN A 599 -11.97 -27.85 17.93
C GLN A 599 -11.02 -27.03 18.83
N ILE A 600 -11.57 -26.27 19.79
CA ILE A 600 -10.78 -25.53 20.79
C ILE A 600 -10.19 -26.51 21.80
N LEU A 601 -10.95 -27.52 22.19
CA LEU A 601 -10.53 -28.49 23.18
C LEU A 601 -9.60 -29.57 22.62
N GLN A 602 -9.33 -29.59 21.29
CA GLN A 602 -8.60 -30.65 20.59
C GLN A 602 -9.01 -32.06 21.06
N ALA A 603 -10.30 -32.25 21.40
CA ALA A 603 -10.81 -33.47 21.99
C ALA A 603 -10.82 -34.60 20.96
N ARG A 604 -9.79 -35.45 20.97
CA ARG A 604 -9.97 -36.85 20.56
C ARG A 604 -10.68 -37.56 21.72
N LEU A 605 -11.68 -38.33 21.37
CA LEU A 605 -12.54 -39.06 22.34
C LEU A 605 -11.74 -39.93 23.33
N ASP A 606 -10.50 -40.28 22.99
CA ASP A 606 -9.65 -41.22 23.72
C ASP A 606 -8.40 -40.63 24.37
N ASP A 607 -8.26 -39.28 24.41
CA ASP A 607 -7.04 -38.65 24.95
C ASP A 607 -7.29 -38.15 26.39
N PRO A 608 -6.53 -38.66 27.39
CA PRO A 608 -6.70 -38.24 28.79
C PRO A 608 -6.22 -36.81 29.08
N VAL A 609 -5.42 -36.21 28.21
CA VAL A 609 -4.91 -34.84 28.36
C VAL A 609 -5.40 -34.00 27.19
N LYS A 610 -6.42 -33.19 27.42
CA LYS A 610 -6.93 -32.23 26.45
C LYS A 610 -5.99 -31.03 26.36
N GLN A 611 -5.28 -30.91 25.26
CA GLN A 611 -4.52 -29.71 24.97
C GLN A 611 -5.43 -28.61 24.40
N VAL A 612 -5.28 -27.39 24.90
CA VAL A 612 -6.01 -26.23 24.41
C VAL A 612 -5.43 -25.80 23.06
N ASN A 613 -6.31 -25.51 22.09
CA ASN A 613 -5.89 -24.95 20.81
C ASN A 613 -5.68 -23.43 20.94
N GLU A 614 -4.51 -23.02 21.47
CA GLU A 614 -4.12 -21.61 21.62
C GLU A 614 -4.20 -20.82 20.31
N GLY A 615 -3.86 -21.46 19.17
CA GLY A 615 -3.92 -20.83 17.86
C GLY A 615 -5.34 -20.46 17.43
N LEU A 616 -6.33 -21.28 17.78
CA LEU A 616 -7.72 -20.98 17.51
C LEU A 616 -8.23 -19.84 18.41
N ILE A 617 -7.89 -19.87 19.70
CA ILE A 617 -8.25 -18.82 20.65
C ILE A 617 -7.61 -17.49 20.23
N ALA A 618 -6.30 -17.47 19.95
CA ALA A 618 -5.60 -16.30 19.46
C ALA A 618 -6.25 -15.75 18.17
N GLY A 619 -6.56 -16.63 17.22
CA GLY A 619 -7.20 -16.25 15.97
C GLY A 619 -8.59 -15.64 16.15
N LEU A 620 -9.39 -16.14 17.10
CA LEU A 620 -10.69 -15.57 17.45
C LEU A 620 -10.56 -14.17 18.04
N VAL A 621 -9.61 -13.96 18.97
CA VAL A 621 -9.36 -12.64 19.58
C VAL A 621 -8.80 -11.65 18.56
N LEU A 622 -7.86 -12.05 17.71
CA LEU A 622 -7.33 -11.22 16.62
C LEU A 622 -8.37 -10.93 15.53
N GLY A 623 -9.41 -11.77 15.42
CA GLY A 623 -10.58 -11.54 14.58
C GLY A 623 -11.66 -10.67 15.21
N ALA A 624 -11.56 -10.36 16.52
CA ALA A 624 -12.55 -9.56 17.24
C ALA A 624 -12.56 -8.10 16.76
N PRO A 625 -13.71 -7.40 16.90
CA PRO A 625 -13.86 -6.01 16.48
C PRO A 625 -12.83 -5.07 17.11
N GLU A 626 -12.50 -5.30 18.36
CA GLU A 626 -11.57 -4.47 19.13
C GLU A 626 -10.15 -4.53 18.56
N PHE A 627 -9.66 -5.71 18.13
CA PHE A 627 -8.36 -5.83 17.47
C PHE A 627 -8.35 -5.22 16.07
N GLN A 628 -9.49 -5.23 15.38
CA GLN A 628 -9.60 -4.65 14.05
C GLN A 628 -9.64 -3.11 14.04
N ARG A 629 -9.64 -2.50 15.20
CA ARG A 629 -9.56 -1.04 15.37
C ARG A 629 -8.16 -0.61 15.84
N ARG A 630 -7.88 0.66 15.54
CA ARG A 630 -6.65 1.34 15.97
C ARG A 630 -6.96 2.74 16.50
#